data_6be04f60120dfb919ef4859f31f4903f
#
_entry.id   6be04f60120dfb919ef4859f31f4903f
#
_cell.length_a   1.000
_cell.length_b   1.000
_cell.length_c   1.000
_cell.angle_alpha   90.00
_cell.angle_beta   90.00
_cell.angle_gamma   90.00
#
_symmetry.space_group_name_H-M   'P 1'
#
loop_
_entity.id
_entity.type
_entity.pdbx_description
1 polymer ?
#
loop_
_entity_poly.entity_id
_entity_poly.type
_entity_poly.pdbx_seq_one_letter_code
_entity_poly.pdbx_strand_id
1 'polypeptide(L)'
;MVAVVLAALPHAAAAHDPDVAPNAHHAASLIVAAELAMQDASQRLAALAAEHPQGLAETMRHELAVASATFSFRQAVRQEQVWIYELAGYASEQQAVVALLPPAMRSPFSDMIAGLHSLYILGGIDEYYLVHAHFTLPYSNAAPLSSLRAYYLEAQNRYGVDASYLASINFIESKFGRVNGPSSAGALGPMQFLPSTWANYGQGGNIMDPHAAILAAARYLVHYGAPYDMRTAIWHYNLDYDYVDAVEYFARAYRANPGWLERMYYWDTFG
;
A
#
# COMPACT_ATOMS: atom_id res chain seq x y z
N MET A 1 18.56 9.75 -4.62
CA MET A 1 17.23 10.03 -5.15
C MET A 1 16.65 8.69 -5.55
N VAL A 2 15.82 8.14 -4.71
CA VAL A 2 15.02 6.95 -5.03
C VAL A 2 13.88 7.47 -5.92
N ALA A 3 13.72 6.93 -7.12
CA ALA A 3 12.54 7.23 -7.91
C ALA A 3 11.39 6.48 -7.23
N VAL A 4 10.55 7.23 -6.53
CA VAL A 4 9.25 6.70 -6.11
C VAL A 4 8.60 6.14 -7.36
N VAL A 5 8.29 4.87 -7.32
CA VAL A 5 7.46 4.25 -8.35
C VAL A 5 6.03 4.74 -8.11
N LEU A 6 5.76 5.98 -8.51
CA LEU A 6 4.40 6.47 -8.76
C LEU A 6 3.88 5.76 -10.02
N ALA A 7 4.06 4.44 -9.99
CA ALA A 7 3.69 3.60 -11.08
C ALA A 7 2.19 3.51 -11.16
N ALA A 8 1.68 3.95 -12.27
CA ALA A 8 0.37 3.63 -12.78
C ALA A 8 -0.74 3.78 -11.72
N LEU A 9 -1.16 5.01 -11.52
CA LEU A 9 -2.42 5.25 -10.87
C LEU A 9 -3.53 4.66 -11.74
N PRO A 10 -4.46 3.90 -11.15
CA PRO A 10 -5.52 3.32 -11.95
C PRO A 10 -6.28 4.43 -12.64
N HIS A 11 -6.54 4.22 -13.90
CA HIS A 11 -7.61 4.95 -14.56
C HIS A 11 -8.87 4.71 -13.75
N ALA A 12 -9.38 5.69 -13.06
CA ALA A 12 -10.76 5.70 -12.63
C ALA A 12 -11.58 5.71 -13.93
N ALA A 13 -11.71 4.53 -14.52
CA ALA A 13 -12.55 4.37 -15.69
C ALA A 13 -13.97 4.62 -15.26
N ALA A 14 -14.52 5.59 -15.83
CA ALA A 14 -15.89 6.03 -15.90
C ALA A 14 -16.17 7.38 -15.24
N ALA A 15 -16.15 8.41 -16.09
CA ALA A 15 -17.07 9.51 -16.01
C ALA A 15 -17.06 10.35 -14.73
N HIS A 16 -15.86 10.65 -14.20
CA HIS A 16 -15.77 11.84 -13.38
C HIS A 16 -15.27 12.98 -14.25
N ASP A 17 -16.09 14.03 -14.35
CA ASP A 17 -15.67 15.31 -14.93
C ASP A 17 -14.65 15.91 -13.95
N PRO A 18 -13.36 16.09 -14.33
CA PRO A 18 -12.34 16.63 -13.45
C PRO A 18 -12.67 18.04 -12.95
N ASP A 19 -13.64 18.71 -13.57
CA ASP A 19 -14.11 20.04 -13.18
C ASP A 19 -15.26 20.00 -12.16
N VAL A 20 -15.74 18.79 -11.79
CA VAL A 20 -16.86 18.63 -10.84
C VAL A 20 -16.41 17.90 -9.58
N ALA A 21 -16.37 18.61 -8.46
CA ALA A 21 -16.07 18.04 -7.16
C ALA A 21 -17.02 16.90 -6.77
N PRO A 22 -16.54 15.82 -6.14
CA PRO A 22 -17.36 14.68 -5.74
C PRO A 22 -18.50 15.09 -4.80
N ASN A 23 -19.69 14.57 -5.00
CA ASN A 23 -20.77 14.73 -4.04
C ASN A 23 -20.43 14.00 -2.74
N ALA A 24 -20.20 14.72 -1.65
CA ALA A 24 -19.71 14.18 -0.39
C ALA A 24 -20.59 13.04 0.18
N HIS A 25 -21.91 13.15 0.11
CA HIS A 25 -22.82 12.09 0.57
C HIS A 25 -22.73 10.84 -0.30
N HIS A 26 -22.64 11.01 -1.61
CA HIS A 26 -22.49 9.89 -2.54
C HIS A 26 -21.13 9.18 -2.33
N ALA A 27 -20.05 9.93 -2.28
CA ALA A 27 -18.72 9.41 -2.00
C ALA A 27 -18.66 8.63 -0.67
N ALA A 28 -19.15 9.25 0.42
CA ALA A 28 -19.17 8.60 1.73
C ALA A 28 -19.99 7.31 1.72
N SER A 29 -21.13 7.27 1.02
CA SER A 29 -21.97 6.08 0.92
C SER A 29 -21.27 4.92 0.20
N LEU A 30 -20.54 5.21 -0.88
CA LEU A 30 -19.79 4.20 -1.64
C LEU A 30 -18.56 3.70 -0.87
N ILE A 31 -17.85 4.58 -0.15
CA ILE A 31 -16.74 4.19 0.72
C ILE A 31 -17.23 3.26 1.84
N VAL A 32 -18.35 3.57 2.49
CA VAL A 32 -18.95 2.72 3.52
C VAL A 32 -19.41 1.39 2.92
N ALA A 33 -19.99 1.38 1.73
CA ALA A 33 -20.41 0.16 1.04
C ALA A 33 -19.19 -0.74 0.71
N ALA A 34 -18.09 -0.15 0.26
CA ALA A 34 -16.84 -0.88 0.03
C ALA A 34 -16.27 -1.49 1.31
N GLU A 35 -16.26 -0.74 2.42
CA GLU A 35 -15.85 -1.24 3.74
C GLU A 35 -16.69 -2.45 4.17
N LEU A 36 -18.01 -2.38 4.07
CA LEU A 36 -18.91 -3.49 4.42
C LEU A 36 -18.69 -4.71 3.53
N ALA A 37 -18.46 -4.50 2.23
CA ALA A 37 -18.15 -5.59 1.30
C ALA A 37 -16.79 -6.26 1.62
N MET A 38 -15.77 -5.49 2.02
CA MET A 38 -14.49 -6.03 2.48
C MET A 38 -14.67 -6.85 3.77
N GLN A 39 -15.44 -6.36 4.73
CA GLN A 39 -15.71 -7.07 5.98
C GLN A 39 -16.43 -8.40 5.73
N ASP A 40 -17.47 -8.43 4.89
CA ASP A 40 -18.19 -9.65 4.52
C ASP A 40 -17.26 -10.65 3.80
N ALA A 41 -16.46 -10.18 2.83
CA ALA A 41 -15.50 -11.06 2.15
C ALA A 41 -14.42 -11.61 3.09
N SER A 42 -13.92 -10.81 4.03
CA SER A 42 -12.95 -11.24 5.05
C SER A 42 -13.55 -12.27 5.99
N GLN A 43 -14.80 -12.11 6.40
CA GLN A 43 -15.51 -13.10 7.24
C GLN A 43 -15.69 -14.43 6.50
N ARG A 44 -16.04 -14.40 5.21
CA ARG A 44 -16.13 -15.61 4.38
C ARG A 44 -14.77 -16.29 4.24
N LEU A 45 -13.70 -15.54 3.98
CA LEU A 45 -12.36 -16.10 3.90
C LEU A 45 -11.91 -16.73 5.21
N ALA A 46 -12.22 -16.11 6.35
CA ALA A 46 -11.93 -16.68 7.66
C ALA A 46 -12.70 -17.98 7.93
N ALA A 47 -13.98 -18.04 7.54
CA ALA A 47 -14.79 -19.26 7.65
C ALA A 47 -14.22 -20.37 6.77
N LEU A 48 -13.90 -20.08 5.51
CA LEU A 48 -13.29 -21.03 4.58
C LEU A 48 -11.94 -21.53 5.06
N ALA A 49 -11.12 -20.69 5.68
CA ALA A 49 -9.82 -21.10 6.21
C ALA A 49 -9.92 -22.13 7.35
N ALA A 50 -11.08 -22.23 8.00
CA ALA A 50 -11.35 -23.24 9.04
C ALA A 50 -11.87 -24.57 8.48
N GLU A 51 -12.22 -24.63 7.21
CA GLU A 51 -12.74 -25.84 6.56
C GLU A 51 -11.61 -26.81 6.18
N HIS A 52 -11.92 -28.10 6.22
CA HIS A 52 -10.99 -29.18 5.86
C HIS A 52 -11.67 -30.10 4.82
N PRO A 53 -11.73 -29.67 3.56
CA PRO A 53 -12.47 -30.39 2.52
C PRO A 53 -11.90 -31.80 2.31
N GLN A 54 -12.80 -32.79 2.14
CA GLN A 54 -12.45 -34.18 1.93
C GLN A 54 -12.81 -34.61 0.50
N GLY A 55 -11.79 -35.07 -0.24
CA GLY A 55 -11.95 -35.52 -1.61
C GLY A 55 -12.01 -34.40 -2.66
N LEU A 56 -11.85 -34.77 -3.92
CA LEU A 56 -11.64 -33.84 -5.02
C LEU A 56 -12.79 -32.85 -5.21
N ALA A 57 -14.04 -33.30 -5.12
CA ALA A 57 -15.20 -32.44 -5.36
C ALA A 57 -15.40 -31.37 -4.29
N GLU A 58 -15.09 -31.70 -3.02
CA GLU A 58 -15.13 -30.70 -1.92
C GLU A 58 -13.97 -29.73 -2.02
N THR A 59 -12.77 -30.21 -2.30
CA THR A 59 -11.59 -29.36 -2.51
C THR A 59 -11.84 -28.36 -3.64
N MET A 60 -12.36 -28.79 -4.79
CA MET A 60 -12.66 -27.88 -5.90
C MET A 60 -13.71 -26.82 -5.53
N ARG A 61 -14.78 -27.21 -4.78
CA ARG A 61 -15.80 -26.26 -4.33
C ARG A 61 -15.22 -25.25 -3.35
N HIS A 62 -14.38 -25.70 -2.43
CA HIS A 62 -13.69 -24.87 -1.46
C HIS A 62 -12.75 -23.85 -2.16
N GLU A 63 -11.93 -24.30 -3.10
CA GLU A 63 -11.04 -23.43 -3.88
C GLU A 63 -11.82 -22.37 -4.67
N LEU A 64 -12.95 -22.73 -5.27
CA LEU A 64 -13.83 -21.78 -5.96
C LEU A 64 -14.45 -20.77 -4.98
N ALA A 65 -14.83 -21.19 -3.80
CA ALA A 65 -15.37 -20.29 -2.77
C ALA A 65 -14.31 -19.30 -2.26
N VAL A 66 -13.08 -19.77 -2.03
CA VAL A 66 -11.94 -18.93 -1.66
C VAL A 66 -11.63 -17.93 -2.77
N ALA A 67 -11.57 -18.38 -4.03
CA ALA A 67 -11.34 -17.50 -5.17
C ALA A 67 -12.43 -16.43 -5.31
N SER A 68 -13.70 -16.81 -5.14
CA SER A 68 -14.84 -15.88 -5.19
C SER A 68 -14.79 -14.84 -4.07
N ALA A 69 -14.53 -15.26 -2.83
CA ALA A 69 -14.42 -14.34 -1.70
C ALA A 69 -13.21 -13.38 -1.86
N THR A 70 -12.07 -13.90 -2.31
CA THR A 70 -10.89 -13.08 -2.61
C THR A 70 -11.18 -12.06 -3.72
N PHE A 71 -11.89 -12.47 -4.77
CA PHE A 71 -12.30 -11.55 -5.84
C PHE A 71 -13.21 -10.44 -5.31
N SER A 72 -14.21 -10.79 -4.48
CA SER A 72 -15.10 -9.80 -3.86
C SER A 72 -14.33 -8.80 -3.00
N PHE A 73 -13.38 -9.28 -2.19
CA PHE A 73 -12.51 -8.42 -1.38
C PHE A 73 -11.73 -7.44 -2.25
N ARG A 74 -11.07 -7.93 -3.30
CA ARG A 74 -10.28 -7.09 -4.23
C ARG A 74 -11.12 -6.04 -4.94
N GLN A 75 -12.35 -6.38 -5.36
CA GLN A 75 -13.26 -5.42 -5.98
C GLN A 75 -13.65 -4.30 -5.00
N ALA A 76 -13.91 -4.64 -3.74
CA ALA A 76 -14.22 -3.66 -2.71
C ALA A 76 -13.02 -2.75 -2.39
N VAL A 77 -11.79 -3.32 -2.29
CA VAL A 77 -10.56 -2.53 -2.16
C VAL A 77 -10.41 -1.55 -3.32
N ARG A 78 -10.66 -2.02 -4.55
CA ARG A 78 -10.58 -1.16 -5.72
C ARG A 78 -11.56 0.00 -5.69
N GLN A 79 -12.79 -0.23 -5.24
CA GLN A 79 -13.79 0.83 -5.08
C GLN A 79 -13.36 1.87 -4.04
N GLU A 80 -12.83 1.42 -2.89
CA GLU A 80 -12.29 2.34 -1.88
C GLU A 80 -11.08 3.11 -2.41
N GLN A 81 -10.18 2.45 -3.12
CA GLN A 81 -8.99 3.02 -3.72
C GLN A 81 -9.31 4.17 -4.69
N VAL A 82 -10.32 4.02 -5.53
CA VAL A 82 -10.78 5.09 -6.44
C VAL A 82 -11.09 6.37 -5.63
N TRP A 83 -11.84 6.25 -4.53
CA TRP A 83 -12.17 7.40 -3.70
C TRP A 83 -10.97 8.02 -2.99
N ILE A 84 -9.97 7.21 -2.61
CA ILE A 84 -8.74 7.74 -2.03
C ILE A 84 -7.97 8.57 -3.07
N TYR A 85 -7.89 8.11 -4.32
CA TYR A 85 -7.26 8.86 -5.40
C TYR A 85 -8.02 10.17 -5.70
N GLU A 86 -9.32 10.09 -5.86
CA GLU A 86 -10.18 11.27 -6.11
C GLU A 86 -9.99 12.32 -5.02
N LEU A 87 -10.12 11.92 -3.75
CA LEU A 87 -10.05 12.84 -2.62
C LEU A 87 -8.64 13.34 -2.33
N ALA A 88 -7.60 12.67 -2.79
CA ALA A 88 -6.24 13.18 -2.69
C ALA A 88 -6.01 14.41 -3.58
N GLY A 89 -6.77 14.53 -4.67
CA GLY A 89 -6.77 15.70 -5.54
C GLY A 89 -7.70 16.84 -5.08
N TYR A 90 -8.71 16.57 -4.25
CA TYR A 90 -9.75 17.55 -3.86
C TYR A 90 -9.77 17.81 -2.34
N ALA A 91 -8.82 18.61 -1.86
CA ALA A 91 -8.65 18.87 -0.41
C ALA A 91 -9.91 19.51 0.25
N SER A 92 -10.69 20.31 -0.48
CA SER A 92 -11.94 20.92 0.03
C SER A 92 -13.04 19.89 0.30
N GLU A 93 -13.13 18.85 -0.52
CA GLU A 93 -14.15 17.81 -0.44
C GLU A 93 -13.75 16.71 0.53
N GLN A 94 -12.46 16.47 0.70
CA GLN A 94 -11.93 15.47 1.63
C GLN A 94 -12.53 15.62 3.03
N GLN A 95 -12.52 16.83 3.59
CA GLN A 95 -13.02 17.08 4.93
C GLN A 95 -14.52 16.78 5.04
N ALA A 96 -15.30 17.18 4.03
CA ALA A 96 -16.74 16.94 3.99
C ALA A 96 -17.07 15.45 3.92
N VAL A 97 -16.37 14.69 3.06
CA VAL A 97 -16.55 13.24 2.93
C VAL A 97 -16.15 12.52 4.22
N VAL A 98 -14.96 12.80 4.74
CA VAL A 98 -14.44 12.15 5.96
C VAL A 98 -15.36 12.40 7.16
N ALA A 99 -15.94 13.59 7.29
CA ALA A 99 -16.88 13.88 8.38
C ALA A 99 -18.15 13.02 8.35
N LEU A 100 -18.55 12.52 7.17
CA LEU A 100 -19.70 11.64 6.98
C LEU A 100 -19.39 10.16 7.22
N LEU A 101 -18.11 9.76 7.24
CA LEU A 101 -17.73 8.37 7.51
C LEU A 101 -17.99 7.98 8.97
N PRO A 102 -18.20 6.69 9.27
CA PRO A 102 -18.20 6.17 10.62
C PRO A 102 -16.93 6.58 11.38
N PRO A 103 -17.01 6.92 12.69
CA PRO A 103 -15.87 7.44 13.45
C PRO A 103 -14.59 6.60 13.36
N ALA A 104 -14.72 5.26 13.37
CA ALA A 104 -13.59 4.34 13.29
C ALA A 104 -12.84 4.39 11.93
N MET A 105 -13.51 4.81 10.86
CA MET A 105 -12.93 4.92 9.52
C MET A 105 -12.23 6.26 9.28
N ARG A 106 -12.61 7.32 9.98
CA ARG A 106 -12.20 8.70 9.66
C ARG A 106 -10.69 8.89 9.65
N SER A 107 -10.02 8.56 10.75
CA SER A 107 -8.58 8.77 10.87
C SER A 107 -7.78 7.92 9.87
N PRO A 108 -7.93 6.58 9.81
CA PRO A 108 -7.13 5.80 8.89
C PRO A 108 -7.42 6.11 7.41
N PHE A 109 -8.65 6.44 7.06
CA PHE A 109 -9.00 6.83 5.69
C PHE A 109 -8.39 8.20 5.32
N SER A 110 -8.44 9.17 6.23
CA SER A 110 -7.79 10.47 6.05
C SER A 110 -6.25 10.34 5.92
N ASP A 111 -5.64 9.46 6.70
CA ASP A 111 -4.21 9.18 6.60
C ASP A 111 -3.84 8.55 5.25
N MET A 112 -4.66 7.66 4.69
CA MET A 112 -4.43 7.10 3.36
C MET A 112 -4.49 8.16 2.25
N ILE A 113 -5.47 9.07 2.33
CA ILE A 113 -5.57 10.20 1.39
C ILE A 113 -4.35 11.12 1.52
N ALA A 114 -3.98 11.50 2.75
CA ALA A 114 -2.86 12.40 2.99
C ALA A 114 -1.52 11.78 2.52
N GLY A 115 -1.33 10.48 2.75
CA GLY A 115 -0.15 9.76 2.26
C GLY A 115 -0.06 9.75 0.74
N LEU A 116 -1.18 9.54 0.06
CA LEU A 116 -1.23 9.60 -1.40
C LEU A 116 -0.98 11.02 -1.92
N HIS A 117 -1.57 12.03 -1.29
CA HIS A 117 -1.35 13.44 -1.64
C HIS A 117 0.14 13.82 -1.51
N SER A 118 0.81 13.41 -0.43
CA SER A 118 2.27 13.62 -0.28
C SER A 118 3.07 12.97 -1.41
N LEU A 119 2.67 11.76 -1.87
CA LEU A 119 3.31 11.14 -3.04
C LEU A 119 3.06 11.91 -4.33
N TYR A 120 1.92 12.57 -4.49
CA TYR A 120 1.66 13.42 -5.66
C TYR A 120 2.59 14.63 -5.68
N ILE A 121 2.76 15.31 -4.54
CA ILE A 121 3.69 16.43 -4.41
C ILE A 121 5.11 15.97 -4.74
N LEU A 122 5.56 14.88 -4.12
CA LEU A 122 6.87 14.27 -4.36
C LEU A 122 7.12 13.96 -5.85
N GLY A 123 6.10 13.45 -6.55
CA GLY A 123 6.18 13.11 -7.98
C GLY A 123 6.07 14.30 -8.93
N GLY A 124 5.76 15.49 -8.42
CA GLY A 124 5.44 16.65 -9.25
C GLY A 124 4.23 16.40 -10.16
N ILE A 125 3.29 15.56 -9.70
CA ILE A 125 2.12 15.15 -10.46
C ILE A 125 0.99 16.11 -10.11
N ASP A 126 0.48 16.85 -11.10
CA ASP A 126 -0.77 17.57 -10.96
C ASP A 126 -1.98 16.64 -11.17
N GLU A 127 -3.15 17.09 -10.74
CA GLU A 127 -4.40 16.35 -10.82
C GLU A 127 -4.71 15.85 -12.24
N TYR A 128 -4.35 16.61 -13.26
CA TYR A 128 -4.60 16.29 -14.67
C TYR A 128 -3.83 15.05 -15.12
N TYR A 129 -2.56 14.90 -14.70
CA TYR A 129 -1.72 13.74 -15.06
C TYR A 129 -2.20 12.44 -14.43
N LEU A 130 -2.84 12.50 -13.24
CA LEU A 130 -3.33 11.31 -12.55
C LEU A 130 -4.39 10.55 -13.34
N VAL A 131 -5.21 11.27 -14.07
CA VAL A 131 -6.33 10.70 -14.83
C VAL A 131 -5.90 10.17 -16.20
N HIS A 132 -4.75 10.65 -16.74
CA HIS A 132 -4.37 10.43 -18.14
C HIS A 132 -3.04 9.70 -18.34
N ALA A 133 -2.26 9.45 -17.29
CA ALA A 133 -0.97 8.79 -17.43
C ALA A 133 -1.09 7.27 -17.51
N HIS A 134 -0.63 6.69 -18.61
CA HIS A 134 -0.50 5.25 -18.78
C HIS A 134 0.98 4.85 -18.71
N PHE A 135 1.36 4.09 -17.69
CA PHE A 135 2.70 3.56 -17.58
C PHE A 135 2.65 2.02 -17.63
N THR A 136 3.45 1.44 -18.51
CA THR A 136 3.70 0.00 -18.49
C THR A 136 5.00 -0.25 -17.72
N LEU A 137 4.88 -0.85 -16.55
CA LEU A 137 6.04 -1.20 -15.73
C LEU A 137 6.24 -2.72 -15.74
N PRO A 138 7.49 -3.19 -15.59
CA PRO A 138 7.75 -4.59 -15.32
C PRO A 138 7.00 -5.00 -14.05
N TYR A 139 6.17 -6.04 -14.15
CA TYR A 139 5.29 -6.48 -13.09
C TYR A 139 5.54 -7.93 -12.73
N SER A 140 5.59 -8.22 -11.43
CA SER A 140 5.69 -9.58 -10.91
C SER A 140 4.68 -9.82 -9.79
N ASN A 141 4.53 -11.08 -9.39
CA ASN A 141 3.73 -11.39 -8.23
C ASN A 141 4.48 -11.00 -6.95
N ALA A 142 3.81 -10.32 -6.03
CA ALA A 142 4.34 -10.11 -4.69
C ALA A 142 4.49 -11.43 -3.94
N ALA A 143 5.39 -11.49 -2.97
CA ALA A 143 5.41 -12.57 -1.99
C ALA A 143 4.04 -12.67 -1.29
N PRO A 144 3.61 -13.86 -0.85
CA PRO A 144 2.34 -14.01 -0.12
C PRO A 144 2.23 -13.05 1.06
N LEU A 145 1.04 -12.48 1.28
CA LEU A 145 0.81 -11.52 2.35
C LEU A 145 1.20 -12.07 3.74
N SER A 146 0.94 -13.36 3.98
CA SER A 146 1.36 -14.03 5.22
C SER A 146 2.87 -14.03 5.42
N SER A 147 3.64 -14.25 4.35
CA SER A 147 5.10 -14.19 4.38
C SER A 147 5.59 -12.77 4.64
N LEU A 148 5.02 -11.78 3.95
CA LEU A 148 5.38 -10.38 4.17
C LEU A 148 5.10 -9.95 5.62
N ARG A 149 3.95 -10.31 6.18
CA ARG A 149 3.63 -10.07 7.59
C ARG A 149 4.69 -10.68 8.52
N ALA A 150 5.10 -11.92 8.26
CA ALA A 150 6.14 -12.60 9.05
C ALA A 150 7.49 -11.86 8.97
N TYR A 151 7.88 -11.40 7.78
CA TYR A 151 9.13 -10.67 7.57
C TYR A 151 9.15 -9.31 8.28
N TYR A 152 8.03 -8.56 8.24
CA TYR A 152 7.92 -7.29 8.96
C TYR A 152 7.98 -7.50 10.48
N LEU A 153 7.28 -8.52 11.00
CA LEU A 153 7.32 -8.85 12.43
C LEU A 153 8.71 -9.34 12.89
N GLU A 154 9.40 -10.14 12.06
CA GLU A 154 10.77 -10.53 12.33
C GLU A 154 11.68 -9.30 12.41
N ALA A 155 11.58 -8.40 11.43
CA ALA A 155 12.36 -7.18 11.40
C ALA A 155 12.10 -6.29 12.63
N GLN A 156 10.82 -6.13 13.01
CA GLN A 156 10.42 -5.40 14.21
C GLN A 156 11.03 -6.03 15.47
N ASN A 157 10.92 -7.35 15.63
CA ASN A 157 11.44 -8.04 16.80
C ASN A 157 12.97 -7.99 16.91
N ARG A 158 13.68 -7.98 15.77
CA ARG A 158 15.16 -7.98 15.74
C ARG A 158 15.76 -6.58 15.86
N TYR A 159 15.09 -5.59 15.31
CA TYR A 159 15.66 -4.24 15.11
C TYR A 159 14.86 -3.13 15.79
N GLY A 160 13.67 -3.42 16.34
CA GLY A 160 12.82 -2.45 17.00
C GLY A 160 12.08 -1.49 16.04
N VAL A 161 12.22 -1.68 14.72
CA VAL A 161 11.51 -0.86 13.72
C VAL A 161 10.10 -1.40 13.56
N ASP A 162 9.10 -0.58 13.86
CA ASP A 162 7.69 -0.97 13.78
C ASP A 162 7.33 -1.47 12.37
N ALA A 163 6.63 -2.61 12.30
CA ALA A 163 6.24 -3.29 11.06
C ALA A 163 5.47 -2.38 10.10
N SER A 164 4.71 -1.41 10.62
CA SER A 164 3.94 -0.49 9.79
C SER A 164 4.81 0.41 8.92
N TYR A 165 5.96 0.86 9.42
CA TYR A 165 6.89 1.65 8.61
C TYR A 165 7.52 0.83 7.50
N LEU A 166 7.95 -0.40 7.79
CA LEU A 166 8.54 -1.29 6.79
C LEU A 166 7.54 -1.66 5.70
N ALA A 167 6.29 -1.93 6.08
CA ALA A 167 5.21 -2.20 5.14
C ALA A 167 4.89 -0.99 4.26
N SER A 168 4.86 0.23 4.85
CA SER A 168 4.61 1.48 4.12
C SER A 168 5.72 1.78 3.11
N ILE A 169 6.99 1.64 3.51
CA ILE A 169 8.12 1.78 2.59
C ILE A 169 8.01 0.77 1.44
N ASN A 170 7.78 -0.52 1.75
CA ASN A 170 7.64 -1.55 0.71
C ASN A 170 6.45 -1.28 -0.24
N PHE A 171 5.35 -0.77 0.29
CA PHE A 171 4.21 -0.34 -0.52
C PHE A 171 4.58 0.81 -1.46
N ILE A 172 5.24 1.85 -0.96
CA ILE A 172 5.64 3.02 -1.75
C ILE A 172 6.66 2.63 -2.82
N GLU A 173 7.70 1.89 -2.43
CA GLU A 173 8.84 1.61 -3.30
C GLU A 173 8.50 0.67 -4.47
N SER A 174 7.64 -0.33 -4.25
CA SER A 174 7.47 -1.36 -5.27
C SER A 174 6.11 -2.05 -5.26
N LYS A 175 5.13 -1.54 -4.50
CA LYS A 175 3.86 -2.27 -4.29
C LYS A 175 4.11 -3.72 -3.85
N PHE A 176 4.95 -3.87 -2.81
CA PHE A 176 5.35 -5.15 -2.23
C PHE A 176 6.17 -6.04 -3.19
N GLY A 177 6.98 -5.45 -4.05
CA GLY A 177 7.81 -6.16 -5.04
C GLY A 177 7.09 -6.47 -6.34
N ARG A 178 5.86 -5.96 -6.55
CA ARG A 178 5.14 -6.13 -7.82
C ARG A 178 5.79 -5.35 -8.94
N VAL A 179 6.15 -4.11 -8.67
CA VAL A 179 6.94 -3.33 -9.61
C VAL A 179 8.41 -3.71 -9.40
N ASN A 180 9.00 -4.41 -10.36
CA ASN A 180 10.30 -5.07 -10.20
C ASN A 180 11.41 -4.53 -11.11
N GLY A 181 11.17 -3.46 -11.84
CA GLY A 181 12.18 -2.77 -12.63
C GLY A 181 13.14 -1.94 -11.77
N PRO A 182 14.31 -1.59 -12.31
CA PRO A 182 15.18 -0.61 -11.68
C PRO A 182 14.52 0.76 -11.69
N SER A 183 14.74 1.54 -10.63
CA SER A 183 14.37 2.96 -10.65
C SER A 183 15.26 3.75 -11.63
N SER A 184 14.89 5.00 -11.92
CA SER A 184 15.73 5.91 -12.72
C SER A 184 17.13 6.12 -12.13
N ALA A 185 17.29 5.94 -10.81
CA ALA A 185 18.55 6.00 -10.09
C ALA A 185 19.27 4.63 -10.00
N GLY A 186 18.69 3.57 -10.57
CA GLY A 186 19.25 2.22 -10.53
C GLY A 186 18.99 1.47 -9.21
N ALA A 187 17.99 1.87 -8.42
CA ALA A 187 17.58 1.12 -7.24
C ALA A 187 16.84 -0.17 -7.64
N LEU A 188 16.99 -1.23 -6.84
CA LEU A 188 16.57 -2.58 -7.16
C LEU A 188 15.77 -3.23 -6.03
N GLY A 189 14.92 -4.17 -6.41
CA GLY A 189 14.22 -5.07 -5.50
C GLY A 189 13.03 -4.45 -4.78
N PRO A 190 12.35 -5.23 -3.91
CA PRO A 190 11.10 -4.82 -3.30
C PRO A 190 11.22 -3.61 -2.36
N MET A 191 12.42 -3.33 -1.84
CA MET A 191 12.70 -2.17 -0.99
C MET A 191 13.55 -1.11 -1.70
N GLN A 192 13.75 -1.21 -3.01
CA GLN A 192 14.43 -0.25 -3.89
C GLN A 192 15.80 0.24 -3.36
N PHE A 193 16.67 -0.69 -3.00
CA PHE A 193 18.04 -0.37 -2.61
C PHE A 193 18.94 -0.05 -3.81
N LEU A 194 19.75 0.99 -3.68
CA LEU A 194 20.90 1.15 -4.55
C LEU A 194 21.94 0.03 -4.28
N PRO A 195 22.58 -0.52 -5.33
CA PRO A 195 23.60 -1.57 -5.14
C PRO A 195 24.72 -1.19 -4.15
N SER A 196 25.14 0.07 -4.12
CA SER A 196 26.14 0.58 -3.16
C SER A 196 25.62 0.58 -1.72
N THR A 197 24.35 0.93 -1.50
CA THR A 197 23.73 0.84 -0.17
C THR A 197 23.51 -0.61 0.23
N TRP A 198 23.10 -1.46 -0.71
CA TRP A 198 22.93 -2.90 -0.48
C TRP A 198 24.22 -3.57 0.00
N ALA A 199 25.39 -3.19 -0.54
CA ALA A 199 26.67 -3.72 -0.11
C ALA A 199 26.92 -3.57 1.40
N ASN A 200 26.39 -2.52 2.02
CA ASN A 200 26.54 -2.25 3.45
C ASN A 200 25.46 -2.92 4.32
N TYR A 201 24.25 -3.06 3.82
CA TYR A 201 23.08 -3.48 4.63
C TYR A 201 22.51 -4.85 4.24
N GLY A 202 22.82 -5.37 3.06
CA GLY A 202 22.28 -6.63 2.52
C GLY A 202 22.84 -7.90 3.16
N GLN A 203 23.99 -7.82 3.83
CA GLN A 203 24.64 -8.94 4.52
C GLN A 203 24.82 -10.21 3.65
N GLY A 204 25.12 -10.02 2.35
CA GLY A 204 25.32 -11.12 1.41
C GLY A 204 24.02 -11.75 0.87
N GLY A 205 22.84 -11.24 1.26
CA GLY A 205 21.56 -11.68 0.72
C GLY A 205 21.33 -11.24 -0.73
N ASN A 206 20.22 -11.68 -1.30
CA ASN A 206 19.78 -11.25 -2.63
C ASN A 206 18.90 -9.99 -2.50
N ILE A 207 19.29 -8.91 -3.19
CA ILE A 207 18.56 -7.64 -3.21
C ILE A 207 17.11 -7.77 -3.73
N MET A 208 16.85 -8.81 -4.53
CA MET A 208 15.52 -9.12 -5.07
C MET A 208 14.68 -9.99 -4.13
N ASP A 209 15.26 -10.54 -3.07
CA ASP A 209 14.52 -11.34 -2.09
C ASP A 209 13.80 -10.47 -1.08
N PRO A 210 12.46 -10.57 -0.97
CA PRO A 210 11.68 -9.72 -0.06
C PRO A 210 12.09 -9.85 1.41
N HIS A 211 12.43 -11.04 1.88
CA HIS A 211 12.86 -11.25 3.26
C HIS A 211 14.19 -10.53 3.55
N ALA A 212 15.20 -10.78 2.71
CA ALA A 212 16.51 -10.13 2.86
C ALA A 212 16.39 -8.60 2.75
N ALA A 213 15.56 -8.10 1.81
CA ALA A 213 15.38 -6.68 1.58
C ALA A 213 14.69 -5.96 2.76
N ILE A 214 13.65 -6.57 3.35
CA ILE A 214 12.95 -6.02 4.53
C ILE A 214 13.89 -5.95 5.74
N LEU A 215 14.67 -7.01 5.99
CA LEU A 215 15.65 -6.99 7.07
C LEU A 215 16.78 -5.96 6.83
N ALA A 216 17.20 -5.76 5.58
CA ALA A 216 18.16 -4.73 5.21
C ALA A 216 17.60 -3.33 5.44
N ALA A 217 16.33 -3.09 5.10
CA ALA A 217 15.66 -1.82 5.35
C ALA A 217 15.58 -1.49 6.85
N ALA A 218 15.26 -2.46 7.69
CA ALA A 218 15.28 -2.27 9.14
C ALA A 218 16.68 -1.90 9.65
N ARG A 219 17.73 -2.58 9.20
CA ARG A 219 19.14 -2.24 9.56
C ARG A 219 19.51 -0.83 9.11
N TYR A 220 19.11 -0.45 7.90
CA TYR A 220 19.33 0.89 7.36
C TYR A 220 18.66 1.95 8.23
N LEU A 221 17.38 1.77 8.56
CA LEU A 221 16.64 2.71 9.40
C LEU A 221 17.25 2.83 10.81
N VAL A 222 17.68 1.72 11.41
CA VAL A 222 18.38 1.75 12.70
C VAL A 222 19.70 2.53 12.64
N HIS A 223 20.46 2.38 11.56
CA HIS A 223 21.70 3.14 11.36
C HIS A 223 21.44 4.67 11.39
N TYR A 224 20.28 5.09 10.90
CA TYR A 224 19.91 6.51 10.83
C TYR A 224 18.95 6.97 11.93
N GLY A 225 18.82 6.23 13.03
CA GLY A 225 18.16 6.72 14.24
C GLY A 225 16.90 5.99 14.69
N ALA A 226 16.34 5.07 13.88
CA ALA A 226 15.20 4.27 14.29
C ALA A 226 15.55 3.38 15.50
N PRO A 227 14.61 3.10 16.40
CA PRO A 227 13.21 3.56 16.41
C PRO A 227 13.01 4.95 17.06
N TYR A 228 14.06 5.59 17.57
CA TYR A 228 13.96 6.79 18.40
C TYR A 228 13.74 8.06 17.59
N ASP A 229 14.25 8.12 16.36
CA ASP A 229 14.04 9.21 15.40
C ASP A 229 13.68 8.65 14.02
N MET A 230 12.43 8.21 13.91
CA MET A 230 11.92 7.62 12.65
C MET A 230 11.89 8.63 11.51
N ARG A 231 11.57 9.90 11.77
CA ARG A 231 11.51 10.91 10.71
C ARG A 231 12.87 11.11 10.04
N THR A 232 13.93 11.25 10.84
CA THR A 232 15.29 11.34 10.32
C THR A 232 15.69 10.04 9.59
N ALA A 233 15.37 8.89 10.15
CA ALA A 233 15.70 7.61 9.52
C ALA A 233 15.01 7.44 8.15
N ILE A 234 13.73 7.79 8.03
CA ILE A 234 12.97 7.74 6.78
C ILE A 234 13.49 8.79 5.80
N TRP A 235 13.87 9.99 6.28
CA TRP A 235 14.44 11.02 5.42
C TRP A 235 15.73 10.55 4.75
N HIS A 236 16.57 9.79 5.44
CA HIS A 236 17.77 9.20 4.82
C HIS A 236 17.42 8.13 3.77
N TYR A 237 16.25 7.49 3.88
CA TYR A 237 15.79 6.52 2.87
C TYR A 237 15.49 7.21 1.53
N ASN A 238 14.78 8.33 1.59
CA ASN A 238 14.57 9.25 0.48
C ASN A 238 14.67 10.68 1.01
N LEU A 239 15.60 11.50 0.45
CA LEU A 239 15.95 12.84 0.92
C LEU A 239 14.85 13.87 0.61
N ASP A 240 13.61 13.54 0.93
CA ASP A 240 12.44 14.38 0.70
C ASP A 240 11.43 14.23 1.84
N TYR A 241 10.89 15.36 2.33
CA TYR A 241 9.93 15.35 3.43
C TYR A 241 8.53 14.90 3.01
N ASP A 242 8.14 15.06 1.75
CA ASP A 242 6.87 14.51 1.26
C ASP A 242 6.90 12.97 1.24
N TYR A 243 8.08 12.37 0.99
CA TYR A 243 8.27 10.94 1.19
C TYR A 243 8.12 10.54 2.66
N VAL A 244 8.75 11.28 3.57
CA VAL A 244 8.65 11.02 5.02
C VAL A 244 7.20 11.06 5.46
N ASP A 245 6.48 12.10 5.07
CA ASP A 245 5.07 12.29 5.42
C ASP A 245 4.19 11.17 4.84
N ALA A 246 4.40 10.76 3.59
CA ALA A 246 3.70 9.64 2.99
C ALA A 246 3.90 8.33 3.79
N VAL A 247 5.16 8.00 4.12
CA VAL A 247 5.46 6.80 4.93
C VAL A 247 4.77 6.85 6.29
N GLU A 248 4.81 8.00 6.96
CA GLU A 248 4.18 8.18 8.29
C GLU A 248 2.65 8.07 8.21
N TYR A 249 2.02 8.64 7.19
CA TYR A 249 0.58 8.57 6.99
C TYR A 249 0.12 7.12 6.76
N PHE A 250 0.73 6.41 5.84
CA PHE A 250 0.39 4.99 5.61
C PHE A 250 0.68 4.11 6.84
N ALA A 251 1.77 4.37 7.56
CA ALA A 251 2.07 3.65 8.79
C ALA A 251 1.04 3.92 9.89
N ARG A 252 0.53 5.15 10.01
CA ARG A 252 -0.55 5.49 10.96
C ARG A 252 -1.85 4.79 10.60
N ALA A 253 -2.25 4.81 9.32
CA ALA A 253 -3.43 4.10 8.85
C ALA A 253 -3.36 2.61 9.20
N TYR A 254 -2.21 1.97 8.94
CA TYR A 254 -1.99 0.56 9.27
C TYR A 254 -2.05 0.29 10.78
N ARG A 255 -1.44 1.14 11.62
CA ARG A 255 -1.53 0.99 13.09
C ARG A 255 -2.94 1.18 13.63
N ALA A 256 -3.69 2.13 13.07
CA ALA A 256 -5.06 2.39 13.47
C ALA A 256 -6.02 1.24 13.08
N ASN A 257 -5.77 0.61 11.94
CA ASN A 257 -6.53 -0.55 11.46
C ASN A 257 -5.60 -1.49 10.68
N PRO A 258 -5.18 -2.64 11.27
CA PRO A 258 -4.29 -3.60 10.62
C PRO A 258 -4.82 -4.18 9.30
N GLY A 259 -6.10 -4.07 9.01
CA GLY A 259 -6.71 -4.41 7.72
C GLY A 259 -6.17 -3.58 6.55
N TRP A 260 -5.58 -2.40 6.82
CA TRP A 260 -4.96 -1.58 5.77
C TRP A 260 -3.76 -2.24 5.12
N LEU A 261 -3.02 -3.11 5.80
CA LEU A 261 -1.96 -3.87 5.14
C LEU A 261 -2.51 -4.74 3.99
N GLU A 262 -3.64 -5.40 4.23
CA GLU A 262 -4.28 -6.24 3.21
C GLU A 262 -4.85 -5.40 2.06
N ARG A 263 -5.46 -4.24 2.37
CA ARG A 263 -5.93 -3.28 1.36
C ARG A 263 -4.78 -2.76 0.51
N MET A 264 -3.69 -2.29 1.13
CA MET A 264 -2.47 -1.88 0.42
C MET A 264 -1.89 -3.03 -0.42
N TYR A 265 -1.92 -4.26 0.10
CA TYR A 265 -1.44 -5.44 -0.62
C TYR A 265 -2.25 -5.71 -1.89
N TYR A 266 -3.57 -5.54 -1.84
CA TYR A 266 -4.45 -5.68 -3.01
C TYR A 266 -4.65 -4.37 -3.77
N TRP A 267 -3.92 -3.32 -3.42
CA TRP A 267 -3.96 -2.06 -4.13
C TRP A 267 -3.54 -2.27 -5.57
N ASP A 268 -4.45 -1.95 -6.46
CA ASP A 268 -4.21 -2.18 -7.88
C ASP A 268 -3.13 -1.25 -8.44
N THR A 269 -2.22 -1.83 -9.21
CA THR A 269 -1.13 -1.14 -9.92
C THR A 269 -1.44 -1.15 -11.41
N PHE A 270 -2.53 -0.52 -11.82
CA PHE A 270 -2.98 -0.68 -13.19
C PHE A 270 -2.23 0.10 -14.23
N GLY A 271 -2.01 -0.56 -15.36
CA GLY A 271 -2.03 0.01 -16.68
C GLY A 271 -3.37 -0.19 -17.34
#